data_b4f8ee919d7300ff394e2318b7e9e83c
#
_entry.id   b4f8ee919d7300ff394e2318b7e9e83c
#
_cell.length_a   1.000
_cell.length_b   1.000
_cell.length_c   1.000
_cell.angle_alpha   90.00
_cell.angle_beta   90.00
_cell.angle_gamma   90.00
#
_symmetry.space_group_name_H-M   'P 1'
#
loop_
_entity.id
_entity.type
_entity.pdbx_description
1 polymer ?
#
loop_
_entity_poly.entity_id
_entity_poly.type
_entity_poly.pdbx_seq_one_letter_code
_entity_poly.pdbx_strand_id
1 'polypeptide(L)'
;MRDRFEQNRGELAKAQLILEESEAKLERVRTLLTERKAERREVGACVQEIAASGDMDKLVSLQSHAVALEKTIADLSVAEADCTGRVEAARRYLYTLYVRLEKLRQEFSGLMRRLAAVDQGQHIPDDVQTNLGRVKIQLKAITGENSTGRL
;
A
#
# COMPACT_ATOMS: atom_id res chain seq x y z
N MET A 1 -22.77 5.68 -15.06
CA MET A 1 -21.44 6.29 -15.14
C MET A 1 -20.97 6.87 -13.82
N ARG A 2 -21.81 7.67 -13.16
CA ARG A 2 -21.55 8.18 -11.79
C ARG A 2 -21.18 7.05 -10.83
N ASP A 3 -21.95 5.97 -10.84
CA ASP A 3 -21.73 4.80 -9.96
C ASP A 3 -20.37 4.13 -10.16
N ARG A 4 -19.87 4.11 -11.39
CA ARG A 4 -18.53 3.57 -11.70
C ARG A 4 -17.41 4.42 -11.09
N PHE A 5 -17.53 5.73 -11.12
CA PHE A 5 -16.55 6.63 -10.51
C PHE A 5 -16.58 6.54 -8.99
N GLU A 6 -17.76 6.56 -8.39
CA GLU A 6 -17.93 6.44 -6.95
C GLU A 6 -17.40 5.08 -6.45
N GLN A 7 -17.71 4.00 -7.18
CA GLN A 7 -17.20 2.68 -6.88
C GLN A 7 -15.67 2.63 -6.96
N ASN A 8 -15.07 3.14 -8.03
CA ASN A 8 -13.62 3.17 -8.20
C ASN A 8 -12.93 4.04 -7.13
N ARG A 9 -13.53 5.15 -6.74
CA ARG A 9 -13.01 5.98 -5.62
C ARG A 9 -13.04 5.23 -4.30
N GLY A 10 -14.13 4.52 -4.01
CA GLY A 10 -14.24 3.70 -2.82
C GLY A 10 -13.20 2.58 -2.79
N GLU A 11 -13.00 1.90 -3.91
CA GLU A 11 -11.98 0.87 -4.06
C GLU A 11 -10.57 1.46 -3.90
N LEU A 12 -10.31 2.63 -4.47
CA LEU A 12 -9.04 3.33 -4.33
C LEU A 12 -8.73 3.68 -2.88
N ALA A 13 -9.69 4.24 -2.16
CA ALA A 13 -9.53 4.58 -0.74
C ALA A 13 -9.24 3.35 0.12
N LYS A 14 -9.95 2.24 -0.12
CA LYS A 14 -9.70 0.97 0.56
C LYS A 14 -8.32 0.41 0.23
N ALA A 15 -7.91 0.46 -1.02
CA ALA A 15 -6.60 -0.01 -1.46
C ALA A 15 -5.46 0.81 -0.84
N GLN A 16 -5.61 2.12 -0.72
CA GLN A 16 -4.65 2.99 -0.03
C GLN A 16 -4.53 2.64 1.45
N LEU A 17 -5.66 2.40 2.13
CA LEU A 17 -5.67 2.00 3.53
C LEU A 17 -4.98 0.65 3.74
N ILE A 18 -5.26 -0.33 2.89
CA ILE A 18 -4.61 -1.65 2.94
C ILE A 18 -3.10 -1.52 2.74
N LEU A 19 -2.66 -0.67 1.81
CA LEU A 19 -1.24 -0.41 1.59
C LEU A 19 -0.58 0.21 2.81
N GLU A 20 -1.18 1.25 3.40
CA GLU A 20 -0.68 1.91 4.61
C GLU A 20 -0.57 0.94 5.79
N GLU A 21 -1.58 0.13 6.02
CA GLU A 21 -1.57 -0.90 7.08
C GLU A 21 -0.50 -1.97 6.82
N SER A 22 -0.34 -2.40 5.58
CA SER A 22 0.67 -3.38 5.20
C SER A 22 2.09 -2.83 5.35
N GLU A 23 2.32 -1.59 4.97
CA GLU A 23 3.61 -0.90 5.17
C GLU A 23 3.94 -0.71 6.66
N ALA A 24 2.96 -0.32 7.46
CA ALA A 24 3.13 -0.18 8.91
C ALA A 24 3.47 -1.52 9.57
N LYS A 25 2.83 -2.60 9.15
CA LYS A 25 3.12 -3.95 9.63
C LYS A 25 4.54 -4.39 9.24
N LEU A 26 4.95 -4.15 8.01
CA LEU A 26 6.30 -4.46 7.53
C LEU A 26 7.35 -3.71 8.35
N GLU A 27 7.13 -2.43 8.62
CA GLU A 27 8.04 -1.61 9.43
C GLU A 27 8.17 -2.14 10.86
N ARG A 28 7.07 -2.54 11.48
CA ARG A 28 7.09 -3.17 12.81
C ARG A 28 7.89 -4.46 12.83
N VAL A 29 7.71 -5.32 11.83
CA VAL A 29 8.46 -6.58 11.70
C VAL A 29 9.96 -6.30 11.52
N ARG A 30 10.31 -5.33 10.70
CA ARG A 30 11.72 -4.91 10.48
C ARG A 30 12.37 -4.38 11.74
N THR A 31 11.65 -3.57 12.52
CA THR A 31 12.11 -3.05 13.80
C THR A 31 12.39 -4.20 14.78
N LEU A 32 11.44 -5.11 14.94
CA LEU A 32 11.60 -6.28 15.79
C LEU A 32 12.79 -7.16 15.35
N LEU A 33 12.94 -7.37 14.06
CA LEU A 33 14.04 -8.16 13.51
C LEU A 33 15.39 -7.51 13.81
N THR A 34 15.50 -6.19 13.68
CA THR A 34 16.71 -5.43 14.00
C THR A 34 17.04 -5.54 15.49
N GLU A 35 16.05 -5.39 16.37
CA GLU A 35 16.20 -5.52 17.82
C GLU A 35 16.65 -6.93 18.22
N ARG A 36 16.04 -7.97 17.66
CA ARG A 36 16.39 -9.35 17.97
C ARG A 36 17.80 -9.71 17.46
N LYS A 37 18.20 -9.22 16.32
CA LYS A 37 19.55 -9.39 15.81
C LYS A 37 20.60 -8.71 16.69
N ALA A 38 20.29 -7.51 17.20
CA ALA A 38 21.15 -6.79 18.15
C ALA A 38 21.30 -7.58 19.47
N GLU A 39 20.17 -8.03 20.01
CA GLU A 39 20.14 -8.87 21.22
C GLU A 39 20.95 -10.17 21.04
N ARG A 40 20.82 -10.82 19.87
CA ARG A 40 21.59 -12.02 19.55
C ARG A 40 23.10 -11.76 19.54
N ARG A 41 23.53 -10.62 19.03
CA ARG A 41 24.95 -10.22 19.06
C ARG A 41 25.44 -9.98 20.46
N GLU A 42 24.66 -9.33 21.32
CA GLU A 42 25.02 -9.13 22.73
C GLU A 42 25.12 -10.45 23.48
N VAL A 43 24.18 -11.36 23.29
CA VAL A 43 24.22 -12.70 23.87
C VAL A 43 25.43 -13.46 23.38
N GLY A 44 25.79 -13.35 22.11
CA GLY A 44 27.01 -13.98 21.56
C GLY A 44 28.29 -13.46 22.22
N ALA A 45 28.37 -12.15 22.46
CA ALA A 45 29.51 -11.57 23.19
C ALA A 45 29.58 -12.09 24.64
N CYS A 46 28.43 -12.13 25.33
CA CYS A 46 28.35 -12.68 26.69
C CYS A 46 28.75 -14.18 26.74
N VAL A 47 28.34 -14.96 25.75
CA VAL A 47 28.74 -16.37 25.65
C VAL A 47 30.26 -16.51 25.57
N GLN A 48 30.94 -15.68 24.79
CA GLN A 48 32.41 -15.70 24.68
C GLN A 48 33.09 -15.34 25.99
N GLU A 49 32.61 -14.30 26.69
CA GLU A 49 33.14 -13.87 27.99
C GLU A 49 33.00 -14.96 29.06
N ILE A 50 31.81 -15.57 29.14
CA ILE A 50 31.51 -16.60 30.14
C ILE A 50 32.23 -17.92 29.81
N ALA A 51 32.40 -18.28 28.56
CA ALA A 51 33.20 -19.41 28.14
C ALA A 51 34.65 -19.27 28.64
N ALA A 52 35.21 -18.07 28.61
CA ALA A 52 36.53 -17.78 29.16
C ALA A 52 36.58 -17.86 30.69
N SER A 53 35.47 -17.54 31.40
CA SER A 53 35.39 -17.61 32.87
C SER A 53 35.15 -18.99 33.45
N GLY A 54 34.69 -19.96 32.65
CA GLY A 54 34.46 -21.35 33.06
C GLY A 54 33.14 -21.62 33.81
N ASP A 55 32.21 -20.65 33.87
CA ASP A 55 30.90 -20.83 34.51
C ASP A 55 29.96 -21.59 33.53
N MET A 56 29.90 -22.89 33.67
CA MET A 56 29.15 -23.76 32.77
C MET A 56 27.64 -23.59 32.86
N ASP A 57 27.09 -23.29 34.03
CA ASP A 57 25.63 -23.11 34.20
C ASP A 57 25.14 -21.87 33.48
N LYS A 58 25.85 -20.76 33.59
CA LYS A 58 25.55 -19.53 32.84
C LYS A 58 25.75 -19.72 31.34
N LEU A 59 26.77 -20.46 30.93
CA LEU A 59 27.07 -20.78 29.53
C LEU A 59 25.90 -21.52 28.88
N VAL A 60 25.42 -22.58 29.54
CA VAL A 60 24.27 -23.37 29.05
C VAL A 60 23.01 -22.50 28.95
N SER A 61 22.73 -21.69 29.96
CA SER A 61 21.59 -20.77 29.95
C SER A 61 21.65 -19.77 28.79
N LEU A 62 22.81 -19.15 28.57
CA LEU A 62 23.01 -18.20 27.47
C LEU A 62 22.93 -18.85 26.09
N GLN A 63 23.49 -20.07 25.95
CA GLN A 63 23.38 -20.82 24.69
C GLN A 63 21.95 -21.18 24.37
N SER A 64 21.15 -21.58 25.37
CA SER A 64 19.71 -21.83 25.20
C SER A 64 18.97 -20.58 24.78
N HIS A 65 19.29 -19.42 25.36
CA HIS A 65 18.73 -18.14 24.97
C HIS A 65 19.14 -17.75 23.54
N ALA A 66 20.39 -17.97 23.16
CA ALA A 66 20.87 -17.74 21.81
C ALA A 66 20.12 -18.56 20.75
N VAL A 67 19.90 -19.85 21.05
CA VAL A 67 19.11 -20.73 20.16
C VAL A 67 17.66 -20.25 20.01
N ALA A 68 17.04 -19.83 21.11
CA ALA A 68 15.70 -19.27 21.09
C ALA A 68 15.63 -17.98 20.26
N LEU A 69 16.63 -17.10 20.38
CA LEU A 69 16.74 -15.88 19.56
C LEU A 69 16.93 -16.20 18.08
N GLU A 70 17.76 -17.18 17.74
CA GLU A 70 17.96 -17.62 16.35
C GLU A 70 16.65 -18.10 15.72
N LYS A 71 15.86 -18.85 16.46
CA LYS A 71 14.54 -19.29 16.02
C LYS A 71 13.60 -18.08 15.80
N THR A 72 13.57 -17.16 16.74
CA THR A 72 12.75 -15.94 16.63
C THR A 72 13.17 -15.09 15.43
N ILE A 73 14.47 -14.94 15.19
CA ILE A 73 15.03 -14.22 14.04
C ILE A 73 14.62 -14.92 12.73
N ALA A 74 14.69 -16.23 12.66
CA ALA A 74 14.26 -17.00 11.50
C ALA A 74 12.76 -16.79 11.22
N ASP A 75 11.91 -16.88 12.24
CA ASP A 75 10.46 -16.66 12.12
C ASP A 75 10.15 -15.23 11.68
N LEU A 76 10.82 -14.23 12.23
CA LEU A 76 10.68 -12.83 11.84
C LEU A 76 11.16 -12.56 10.41
N SER A 77 12.21 -13.25 9.97
CA SER A 77 12.69 -13.15 8.58
C SER A 77 11.67 -13.69 7.59
N VAL A 78 10.99 -14.78 7.90
CA VAL A 78 9.88 -15.32 7.11
C VAL A 78 8.71 -14.34 7.11
N ALA A 79 8.36 -13.78 8.27
CA ALA A 79 7.29 -12.77 8.38
C ALA A 79 7.62 -11.50 7.59
N GLU A 80 8.87 -11.05 7.58
CA GLU A 80 9.32 -9.91 6.77
C GLU A 80 9.13 -10.18 5.27
N ALA A 81 9.53 -11.34 4.80
CA ALA A 81 9.35 -11.73 3.39
C ALA A 81 7.87 -11.77 3.01
N ASP A 82 7.02 -12.34 3.87
CA ASP A 82 5.56 -12.38 3.66
C ASP A 82 4.95 -10.97 3.63
N CYS A 83 5.31 -10.12 4.58
CA CYS A 83 4.85 -8.73 4.63
C CYS A 83 5.33 -7.92 3.40
N THR A 84 6.56 -8.13 2.97
CA THR A 84 7.10 -7.50 1.74
C THR A 84 6.28 -7.89 0.52
N GLY A 85 5.96 -9.18 0.38
CA GLY A 85 5.10 -9.67 -0.70
C GLY A 85 3.70 -9.05 -0.68
N ARG A 86 3.12 -8.87 0.50
CA ARG A 86 1.81 -8.21 0.66
C ARG A 86 1.85 -6.73 0.30
N VAL A 87 2.90 -6.01 0.69
CA VAL A 87 3.09 -4.61 0.32
C VAL A 87 3.23 -4.46 -1.20
N GLU A 88 4.03 -5.30 -1.83
CA GLU A 88 4.18 -5.30 -3.29
C GLU A 88 2.88 -5.61 -4.02
N ALA A 89 2.11 -6.59 -3.54
CA ALA A 89 0.80 -6.92 -4.08
C ALA A 89 -0.19 -5.76 -3.93
N ALA A 90 -0.20 -5.10 -2.77
CA ALA A 90 -1.05 -3.93 -2.52
C ALA A 90 -0.67 -2.75 -3.42
N ARG A 91 0.61 -2.50 -3.65
CA ARG A 91 1.10 -1.46 -4.57
C ARG A 91 0.68 -1.75 -6.01
N ARG A 92 0.81 -2.98 -6.47
CA ARG A 92 0.38 -3.39 -7.81
C ARG A 92 -1.12 -3.21 -8.00
N TYR A 93 -1.90 -3.61 -7.01
CA TYR A 93 -3.34 -3.44 -7.04
C TYR A 93 -3.73 -1.96 -7.09
N LEU A 94 -3.13 -1.13 -6.25
CA LEU A 94 -3.33 0.33 -6.25
C LEU A 94 -2.99 0.93 -7.62
N TYR A 95 -1.85 0.55 -8.21
CA TYR A 95 -1.46 0.99 -9.55
C TYR A 95 -2.51 0.60 -10.61
N THR A 96 -3.03 -0.61 -10.54
CA THR A 96 -4.09 -1.08 -11.45
C THR A 96 -5.36 -0.22 -11.34
N LEU A 97 -5.73 0.19 -10.13
CA LEU A 97 -6.86 1.09 -9.90
C LEU A 97 -6.61 2.49 -10.48
N TYR A 98 -5.42 3.03 -10.33
CA TYR A 98 -5.05 4.32 -10.93
C TYR A 98 -5.11 4.28 -12.46
N VAL A 99 -4.59 3.24 -13.07
CA VAL A 99 -4.66 3.05 -14.53
C VAL A 99 -6.12 2.98 -15.01
N ARG A 100 -6.95 2.24 -14.29
CA ARG A 100 -8.38 2.13 -14.58
C ARG A 100 -9.09 3.48 -14.48
N LEU A 101 -8.81 4.23 -13.43
CA LEU A 101 -9.37 5.56 -13.22
C LEU A 101 -8.95 6.53 -14.35
N GLU A 102 -7.70 6.50 -14.74
CA GLU A 102 -7.18 7.33 -15.83
C GLU A 102 -7.83 6.99 -17.18
N LYS A 103 -8.03 5.71 -17.47
CA LYS A 103 -8.77 5.28 -18.66
C LYS A 103 -10.20 5.82 -18.68
N LEU A 104 -10.90 5.72 -17.57
CA LEU A 104 -12.25 6.28 -17.42
C LEU A 104 -12.24 7.79 -17.65
N ARG A 105 -11.28 8.50 -17.11
CA ARG A 105 -11.12 9.94 -17.31
C ARG A 105 -10.91 10.28 -18.78
N GLN A 106 -10.07 9.52 -19.48
CA GLN A 106 -9.82 9.71 -20.92
C GLN A 106 -11.06 9.43 -21.76
N GLU A 107 -11.80 8.36 -21.45
CA GLU A 107 -13.08 8.05 -22.12
C GLU A 107 -14.10 9.19 -21.95
N PHE A 108 -14.20 9.77 -20.77
CA PHE A 108 -15.04 10.92 -20.51
C PHE A 108 -14.64 12.15 -21.29
N SER A 109 -13.34 12.46 -21.30
CA SER A 109 -12.81 13.59 -22.07
C SER A 109 -13.07 13.41 -23.57
N GLY A 110 -12.95 12.20 -24.09
CA GLY A 110 -13.29 11.86 -25.46
C GLY A 110 -14.78 12.05 -25.77
N LEU A 111 -15.66 11.58 -24.88
CA LEU A 111 -17.11 11.77 -24.99
C LEU A 111 -17.47 13.24 -24.96
N MET A 112 -16.89 14.02 -24.06
CA MET A 112 -17.12 15.45 -23.95
C MET A 112 -16.71 16.22 -25.22
N ARG A 113 -15.58 15.86 -25.84
CA ARG A 113 -15.15 16.45 -27.12
C ARG A 113 -16.12 16.13 -28.26
N ARG A 114 -16.60 14.88 -28.33
CA ARG A 114 -17.61 14.48 -29.34
C ARG A 114 -18.91 15.26 -29.16
N LEU A 115 -19.38 15.41 -27.94
CA LEU A 115 -20.58 16.16 -27.62
C LEU A 115 -20.42 17.66 -27.93
N ALA A 116 -19.27 18.25 -27.64
CA ALA A 116 -18.95 19.62 -27.98
C ALA A 116 -18.88 19.81 -29.50
N ALA A 117 -18.37 18.85 -30.26
CA ALA A 117 -18.38 18.90 -31.73
C ALA A 117 -19.81 18.83 -32.32
N VAL A 118 -20.68 18.03 -31.72
CA VAL A 118 -22.11 17.95 -32.11
C VAL A 118 -22.86 19.25 -31.77
N ASP A 119 -22.54 19.88 -30.64
CA ASP A 119 -23.16 21.13 -30.17
C ASP A 119 -22.89 22.31 -31.10
N GLN A 120 -21.81 22.29 -31.85
CA GLN A 120 -21.47 23.35 -32.84
C GLN A 120 -22.27 23.26 -34.14
N GLY A 121 -23.02 22.20 -34.37
CA GLY A 121 -23.72 21.99 -35.64
C GLY A 121 -25.16 21.47 -35.57
N GLN A 122 -25.69 21.03 -34.44
CA GLN A 122 -27.02 20.42 -34.31
C GLN A 122 -27.68 20.75 -32.99
N HIS A 123 -29.05 20.88 -33.04
CA HIS A 123 -29.85 21.02 -31.83
C HIS A 123 -29.79 19.75 -30.98
N ILE A 124 -29.34 19.91 -29.74
CA ILE A 124 -29.26 18.82 -28.75
C ILE A 124 -30.54 18.88 -27.89
N PRO A 125 -31.28 17.77 -27.69
CA PRO A 125 -32.39 17.70 -26.76
C PRO A 125 -32.00 18.11 -25.34
N ASP A 126 -32.92 18.79 -24.63
CA ASP A 126 -32.69 19.34 -23.29
C ASP A 126 -32.26 18.28 -22.26
N ASP A 127 -32.77 17.06 -22.36
CA ASP A 127 -32.39 15.93 -21.51
C ASP A 127 -30.92 15.50 -21.69
N VAL A 128 -30.44 15.56 -22.93
CA VAL A 128 -29.02 15.29 -23.23
C VAL A 128 -28.13 16.41 -22.70
N GLN A 129 -28.56 17.67 -22.83
CA GLN A 129 -27.83 18.82 -22.26
C GLN A 129 -27.74 18.75 -20.74
N THR A 130 -28.80 18.33 -20.06
CA THR A 130 -28.82 18.13 -18.60
C THR A 130 -27.85 17.04 -18.17
N ASN A 131 -27.84 15.92 -18.87
CA ASN A 131 -26.88 14.82 -18.61
C ASN A 131 -25.44 15.26 -18.86
N LEU A 132 -25.19 16.04 -19.88
CA LEU A 132 -23.89 16.63 -20.18
C LEU A 132 -23.40 17.54 -19.05
N GLY A 133 -24.30 18.40 -18.52
CA GLY A 133 -24.01 19.26 -17.38
C GLY A 133 -23.62 18.46 -16.13
N ARG A 134 -24.34 17.38 -15.85
CA ARG A 134 -24.01 16.46 -14.73
C ARG A 134 -22.64 15.80 -14.90
N VAL A 135 -22.33 15.33 -16.09
CA VAL A 135 -21.04 14.74 -16.42
C VAL A 135 -19.90 15.76 -16.24
N LYS A 136 -20.08 17.00 -16.68
CA LYS A 136 -19.11 18.09 -16.48
C LYS A 136 -18.84 18.37 -15.00
N ILE A 137 -19.88 18.42 -14.17
CA ILE A 137 -19.75 18.63 -12.72
C ILE A 137 -18.98 17.48 -12.08
N GLN A 138 -19.30 16.24 -12.43
CA GLN A 138 -18.61 15.06 -11.92
C GLN A 138 -17.14 15.04 -12.33
N LEU A 139 -16.83 15.40 -13.56
CA LEU A 139 -15.46 15.47 -14.05
C LEU A 139 -14.65 16.54 -13.30
N LYS A 140 -15.22 17.71 -13.05
CA LYS A 140 -14.60 18.77 -12.25
C LYS A 140 -14.31 18.33 -10.82
N ALA A 141 -15.24 17.62 -10.17
CA ALA A 141 -15.06 17.09 -8.82
C ALA A 141 -13.88 16.10 -8.76
N ILE A 142 -13.78 15.20 -9.73
CA ILE A 142 -12.69 14.22 -9.84
C ILE A 142 -11.35 14.92 -10.13
N THR A 143 -11.34 15.88 -11.07
CA THR A 143 -10.13 16.65 -11.42
C THR A 143 -9.68 17.55 -10.27
N GLY A 144 -10.61 18.14 -9.52
CA GLY A 144 -10.33 18.93 -8.32
C GLY A 144 -9.68 18.11 -7.22
N GLU A 145 -10.12 16.88 -7.00
CA GLU A 145 -9.50 15.96 -6.04
C GLU A 145 -8.10 15.50 -6.49
N ASN A 146 -7.90 15.28 -7.78
CA ASN A 146 -6.60 14.95 -8.35
C ASN A 146 -5.61 16.12 -8.25
N SER A 147 -6.08 17.36 -8.32
CA SER A 147 -5.22 18.55 -8.19
C SER A 147 -4.73 18.82 -6.77
N THR A 148 -5.28 18.16 -5.74
CA THR A 148 -4.80 18.27 -4.35
C THR A 148 -3.56 17.43 -4.05
N GLY A 149 -2.97 16.75 -5.04
CA GLY A 149 -1.70 16.05 -4.92
C GLY A 149 -1.73 14.77 -4.07
N ARG A 150 -2.90 14.26 -3.73
CA ARG A 150 -3.06 13.00 -2.99
C ARG A 150 -3.02 11.75 -3.88
N LEU A 151 -2.81 11.97 -5.12
CA LEU A 151 -2.55 10.95 -6.11
C LEU A 151 -1.10 11.03 -6.54
#